data_240e684070f1a4b484cf29d0985245c1
#
_entry.id   240e684070f1a4b484cf29d0985245c1
#
_cell.length_a   1.000
_cell.length_b   1.000
_cell.length_c   1.000
_cell.angle_alpha   90.00
_cell.angle_beta   90.00
_cell.angle_gamma   90.00
#
_symmetry.space_group_name_H-M   'P 1'
#
loop_
_entity.id
_entity.type
_entity.pdbx_description
1 polymer ?
#
loop_
_entity_poly.entity_id
_entity_poly.type
_entity_poly.pdbx_seq_one_letter_code
_entity_poly.pdbx_strand_id
1 'polypeptide(L)'
;MNLTATPPAIEADGLVKLFGRQRAVDGVSLSVPTGSVYGVLGPNGAGKTTTVRMLATLLRPDGGEARIFGHDVVREPNAVRSLVGVTGQYASVDEDLSAVENLVIFARLLGLSRGDARRKCTELLEEFDLTEAATKPLKNFSGGMRRRLDLAASLIAHPPLLFLDEPTTGLDPRTRAQMWDTIRRLVAEGSTVLLTTQYLDEADQLADRIAVIDRGKVIADGTADELKASVGVSSLQLTLADRGQIDDARSVLAHTLGVEVAITPEIGRLTAPMTDPSLTVELLIRLRDHGIAVDEITVQKPSLDEVFLTITGHGAEDADTERSVA
;
A
#
# COMPACT_ATOMS: atom_id res chain seq x y z
N MET A 1 22.87 25.88 10.42
CA MET A 1 23.36 24.53 10.08
C MET A 1 22.30 23.91 9.18
N ASN A 2 22.49 23.98 7.86
CA ASN A 2 21.56 23.34 6.92
C ASN A 2 21.70 21.83 7.13
N LEU A 3 20.66 21.21 7.69
CA LEU A 3 20.47 19.77 7.59
C LEU A 3 20.34 19.49 6.09
N THR A 4 21.35 18.95 5.47
CA THR A 4 21.28 18.43 4.11
C THR A 4 20.22 17.34 4.14
N ALA A 5 19.04 17.62 3.61
CA ALA A 5 17.99 16.63 3.43
C ALA A 5 18.60 15.45 2.66
N THR A 6 18.45 14.25 3.19
CA THR A 6 18.88 13.04 2.50
C THR A 6 18.19 13.01 1.13
N PRO A 7 18.93 12.81 0.03
CA PRO A 7 18.31 12.80 -1.29
C PRO A 7 17.24 11.71 -1.37
N PRO A 8 16.15 11.93 -2.12
CA PRO A 8 15.11 10.93 -2.28
C PRO A 8 15.68 9.68 -2.96
N ALA A 9 15.09 8.52 -2.60
CA ALA A 9 15.46 7.25 -3.23
C ALA A 9 14.98 7.17 -4.68
N ILE A 10 13.82 7.80 -4.96
CA ILE A 10 13.25 7.89 -6.31
C ILE A 10 12.82 9.33 -6.57
N GLU A 11 13.22 9.83 -7.74
CA GLU A 11 12.71 11.07 -8.32
C GLU A 11 12.24 10.75 -9.74
N ALA A 12 10.96 10.98 -10.01
CA ALA A 12 10.38 10.81 -11.35
C ALA A 12 9.59 12.05 -11.71
N ASP A 13 9.78 12.53 -12.94
CA ASP A 13 9.08 13.70 -13.46
C ASP A 13 8.51 13.42 -14.84
N GLY A 14 7.18 13.54 -14.95
CA GLY A 14 6.45 13.46 -16.20
C GLY A 14 6.61 12.14 -16.95
N LEU A 15 6.76 11.00 -16.27
CA LEU A 15 6.95 9.70 -16.93
C LEU A 15 5.78 9.36 -17.86
N VAL A 16 6.12 8.95 -19.08
CA VAL A 16 5.15 8.54 -20.12
C VAL A 16 5.53 7.17 -20.66
N LYS A 17 4.50 6.31 -20.84
CA LYS A 17 4.63 5.04 -21.54
C LYS A 17 3.45 4.75 -22.45
N LEU A 18 3.77 4.42 -23.71
CA LEU A 18 2.82 4.10 -24.75
C LEU A 18 2.94 2.62 -25.14
N PHE A 19 1.81 1.95 -25.27
CA PHE A 19 1.69 0.65 -25.90
C PHE A 19 0.76 0.78 -27.11
N GLY A 20 1.34 0.89 -28.30
CA GLY A 20 0.60 1.24 -29.50
C GLY A 20 -0.06 2.62 -29.37
N ARG A 21 -1.40 2.68 -29.35
CA ARG A 21 -2.15 3.94 -29.16
C ARG A 21 -2.55 4.21 -27.71
N GLN A 22 -2.37 3.24 -26.83
CA GLN A 22 -2.77 3.37 -25.44
C GLN A 22 -1.64 4.00 -24.60
N ARG A 23 -1.96 5.07 -23.88
CA ARG A 23 -1.08 5.63 -22.84
C ARG A 23 -1.30 4.88 -21.54
N ALA A 24 -0.40 3.96 -21.20
CA ALA A 24 -0.46 3.23 -19.94
C ALA A 24 0.06 4.07 -18.76
N VAL A 25 0.98 5.02 -19.04
CA VAL A 25 1.47 6.02 -18.06
C VAL A 25 1.47 7.37 -18.79
N ASP A 26 0.88 8.39 -18.20
CA ASP A 26 0.62 9.69 -18.81
C ASP A 26 1.02 10.83 -17.87
N GLY A 27 2.33 11.09 -17.77
CA GLY A 27 2.86 12.19 -16.99
C GLY A 27 2.97 11.90 -15.48
N VAL A 28 3.31 10.66 -15.10
CA VAL A 28 3.50 10.31 -13.68
C VAL A 28 4.74 10.97 -13.12
N SER A 29 4.55 11.77 -12.06
CA SER A 29 5.62 12.36 -11.25
C SER A 29 5.48 11.85 -9.81
N LEU A 30 6.60 11.43 -9.19
CA LEU A 30 6.65 11.00 -7.79
C LEU A 30 8.03 11.22 -7.18
N SER A 31 8.04 11.43 -5.87
CA SER A 31 9.26 11.57 -5.08
C SER A 31 9.17 10.67 -3.85
N VAL A 32 10.07 9.70 -3.74
CA VAL A 32 10.08 8.71 -2.66
C VAL A 32 11.22 9.00 -1.70
N PRO A 33 10.93 9.32 -0.44
CA PRO A 33 11.95 9.55 0.57
C PRO A 33 12.75 8.27 0.84
N THR A 34 14.05 8.42 1.12
CA THR A 34 14.90 7.30 1.55
C THR A 34 14.46 6.77 2.91
N GLY A 35 14.42 5.44 3.09
CA GLY A 35 14.07 4.80 4.36
C GLY A 35 12.58 4.83 4.67
N SER A 36 11.72 4.90 3.66
CA SER A 36 10.26 4.91 3.83
C SER A 36 9.57 3.83 3.02
N VAL A 37 8.30 3.58 3.36
CA VAL A 37 7.36 2.81 2.53
C VAL A 37 6.53 3.78 1.70
N TYR A 38 6.64 3.69 0.38
CA TYR A 38 5.83 4.47 -0.54
C TYR A 38 4.84 3.57 -1.27
N GLY A 39 3.55 3.80 -1.06
CA GLY A 39 2.46 3.06 -1.69
C GLY A 39 2.06 3.68 -3.03
N VAL A 40 1.93 2.84 -4.06
CA VAL A 40 1.31 3.22 -5.33
C VAL A 40 -0.01 2.49 -5.44
N LEU A 41 -1.09 3.18 -5.11
CA LEU A 41 -2.45 2.66 -5.04
C LEU A 41 -3.20 2.92 -6.35
N GLY A 42 -4.05 2.00 -6.76
CA GLY A 42 -4.93 2.20 -7.92
C GLY A 42 -5.53 0.89 -8.45
N PRO A 43 -6.53 0.96 -9.34
CA PRO A 43 -7.17 -0.22 -9.90
C PRO A 43 -6.24 -0.97 -10.85
N ASN A 44 -6.69 -2.16 -11.29
CA ASN A 44 -6.00 -2.92 -12.32
C ASN A 44 -5.98 -2.11 -13.63
N GLY A 45 -4.82 -2.11 -14.30
CA GLY A 45 -4.66 -1.32 -15.53
C GLY A 45 -4.39 0.17 -15.34
N ALA A 46 -4.35 0.69 -14.10
CA ALA A 46 -4.07 2.11 -13.83
C ALA A 46 -2.64 2.57 -14.20
N GLY A 47 -1.72 1.65 -14.48
CA GLY A 47 -0.33 1.97 -14.84
C GLY A 47 0.70 1.69 -13.75
N LYS A 48 0.31 1.16 -12.58
CA LYS A 48 1.19 0.87 -11.42
C LYS A 48 2.41 0.02 -11.79
N THR A 49 2.17 -1.22 -12.26
CA THR A 49 3.24 -2.15 -12.69
C THR A 49 4.11 -1.57 -13.81
N THR A 50 3.50 -0.82 -14.74
CA THR A 50 4.24 -0.16 -15.83
C THR A 50 5.19 0.90 -15.29
N THR A 51 4.76 1.70 -14.33
CA THR A 51 5.59 2.70 -13.64
C THR A 51 6.75 2.03 -12.92
N VAL A 52 6.49 0.99 -12.11
CA VAL A 52 7.54 0.22 -11.43
C VAL A 52 8.55 -0.34 -12.42
N ARG A 53 8.11 -0.94 -13.54
CA ARG A 53 9.01 -1.50 -14.56
C ARG A 53 9.90 -0.44 -15.21
N MET A 54 9.42 0.80 -15.38
CA MET A 54 10.26 1.90 -15.88
C MET A 54 11.31 2.30 -14.85
N LEU A 55 10.93 2.47 -13.58
CA LEU A 55 11.84 2.80 -12.49
C LEU A 55 12.90 1.72 -12.27
N ALA A 56 12.50 0.45 -12.36
CA ALA A 56 13.39 -0.71 -12.25
C ALA A 56 14.25 -0.98 -13.50
N THR A 57 14.22 -0.10 -14.50
CA THR A 57 14.95 -0.24 -15.78
C THR A 57 14.54 -1.45 -16.64
N LEU A 58 13.40 -2.08 -16.35
CA LEU A 58 12.87 -3.22 -17.11
C LEU A 58 12.10 -2.77 -18.35
N LEU A 59 11.68 -1.51 -18.39
CA LEU A 59 10.95 -0.90 -19.47
C LEU A 59 11.46 0.53 -19.69
N ARG A 60 11.78 0.88 -20.94
CA ARG A 60 12.22 2.25 -21.25
C ARG A 60 11.01 3.18 -21.31
N PRO A 61 11.03 4.32 -20.59
CA PRO A 61 10.01 5.36 -20.76
C PRO A 61 10.06 5.96 -22.16
N ASP A 62 8.91 6.42 -22.67
CA ASP A 62 8.79 7.13 -23.92
C ASP A 62 8.86 8.64 -23.74
N GLY A 63 8.69 9.13 -22.50
CA GLY A 63 8.84 10.53 -22.11
C GLY A 63 9.05 10.67 -20.59
N GLY A 64 9.44 11.87 -20.19
CA GLY A 64 9.81 12.16 -18.81
C GLY A 64 11.18 11.64 -18.44
N GLU A 65 11.58 11.85 -17.18
CA GLU A 65 12.84 11.35 -16.62
C GLU A 65 12.62 10.75 -15.23
N ALA A 66 13.49 9.82 -14.83
CA ALA A 66 13.52 9.28 -13.48
C ALA A 66 14.94 8.99 -13.03
N ARG A 67 15.16 9.11 -11.72
CA ARG A 67 16.43 8.84 -11.05
C ARG A 67 16.20 7.98 -9.82
N ILE A 68 17.11 7.05 -9.60
CA ILE A 68 17.18 6.20 -8.41
C ILE A 68 18.47 6.53 -7.68
N PHE A 69 18.37 7.07 -6.47
CA PHE A 69 19.52 7.60 -5.72
C PHE A 69 20.43 8.50 -6.58
N GLY A 70 19.82 9.35 -7.41
CA GLY A 70 20.50 10.26 -8.34
C GLY A 70 20.92 9.66 -9.69
N HIS A 71 20.90 8.32 -9.89
CA HIS A 71 21.25 7.68 -11.14
C HIS A 71 20.07 7.65 -12.12
N ASP A 72 20.29 8.10 -13.35
CA ASP A 72 19.28 8.15 -14.41
C ASP A 72 18.92 6.73 -14.89
N VAL A 73 17.64 6.37 -14.86
CA VAL A 73 17.15 5.01 -15.18
C VAL A 73 17.41 4.61 -16.64
N VAL A 74 17.59 5.59 -17.56
CA VAL A 74 17.82 5.34 -19.00
C VAL A 74 19.32 5.39 -19.33
N ARG A 75 20.05 6.33 -18.74
CA ARG A 75 21.47 6.56 -19.05
C ARG A 75 22.42 5.68 -18.24
N GLU A 76 22.01 5.32 -17.00
CA GLU A 76 22.83 4.58 -16.03
C GLU A 76 22.12 3.31 -15.53
N PRO A 77 21.50 2.47 -16.41
CA PRO A 77 20.66 1.36 -15.98
C PRO A 77 21.41 0.31 -15.14
N ASN A 78 22.71 0.13 -15.35
CA ASN A 78 23.50 -0.83 -14.59
C ASN A 78 23.75 -0.34 -13.15
N ALA A 79 23.97 0.96 -12.95
CA ALA A 79 24.08 1.54 -11.62
C ALA A 79 22.75 1.39 -10.87
N VAL A 80 21.63 1.71 -11.52
CA VAL A 80 20.29 1.53 -10.94
C VAL A 80 20.04 0.09 -10.53
N ARG A 81 20.34 -0.89 -11.42
CA ARG A 81 20.11 -2.32 -11.12
C ARG A 81 20.90 -2.83 -9.94
N SER A 82 22.06 -2.25 -9.64
CA SER A 82 22.85 -2.62 -8.46
C SER A 82 22.27 -2.09 -7.14
N LEU A 83 21.33 -1.13 -7.21
CA LEU A 83 20.70 -0.47 -6.07
C LEU A 83 19.27 -0.98 -5.81
N VAL A 84 18.70 -1.80 -6.69
CA VAL A 84 17.30 -2.18 -6.62
C VAL A 84 17.10 -3.70 -6.52
N GLY A 85 16.15 -4.11 -5.69
CA GLY A 85 15.54 -5.43 -5.70
C GLY A 85 14.12 -5.34 -6.25
N VAL A 86 13.67 -6.30 -7.04
CA VAL A 86 12.34 -6.32 -7.65
C VAL A 86 11.69 -7.66 -7.37
N THR A 87 10.49 -7.64 -6.77
CA THR A 87 9.60 -8.79 -6.76
C THR A 87 8.46 -8.54 -7.74
N GLY A 88 8.26 -9.44 -8.69
CA GLY A 88 7.22 -9.31 -9.71
C GLY A 88 5.94 -10.08 -9.32
N GLN A 89 4.89 -9.93 -10.13
CA GLN A 89 3.65 -10.72 -9.99
C GLN A 89 3.88 -12.22 -10.22
N TYR A 90 4.91 -12.59 -10.98
CA TYR A 90 5.29 -13.97 -11.25
C TYR A 90 6.61 -14.27 -10.59
N ALA A 91 6.63 -15.34 -9.80
CA ALA A 91 7.85 -15.85 -9.20
C ALA A 91 8.91 -16.14 -10.28
N SER A 92 10.07 -15.49 -10.15
CA SER A 92 11.21 -15.76 -11.04
C SER A 92 11.93 -17.09 -10.69
N VAL A 93 11.29 -17.92 -9.87
CA VAL A 93 11.82 -19.16 -9.29
C VAL A 93 11.38 -20.36 -10.11
N ASP A 94 12.24 -21.37 -10.21
CA ASP A 94 11.94 -22.63 -10.87
C ASP A 94 11.14 -23.55 -9.93
N GLU A 95 9.96 -23.97 -10.37
CA GLU A 95 9.03 -24.76 -9.57
C GLU A 95 9.49 -26.19 -9.29
N ASP A 96 10.36 -26.75 -10.11
CA ASP A 96 10.90 -28.08 -9.96
C ASP A 96 12.11 -28.14 -9.01
N LEU A 97 12.72 -26.98 -8.75
CA LEU A 97 13.81 -26.85 -7.79
C LEU A 97 13.29 -26.58 -6.38
N SER A 98 14.10 -26.92 -5.39
CA SER A 98 13.86 -26.56 -3.99
C SER A 98 14.12 -25.08 -3.72
N ALA A 99 13.64 -24.58 -2.56
CA ALA A 99 13.86 -23.21 -2.16
C ALA A 99 15.36 -22.85 -2.04
N VAL A 100 16.15 -23.74 -1.42
CA VAL A 100 17.60 -23.53 -1.30
C VAL A 100 18.29 -23.52 -2.65
N GLU A 101 17.92 -24.41 -3.60
CA GLU A 101 18.52 -24.43 -4.94
C GLU A 101 18.21 -23.15 -5.70
N ASN A 102 16.97 -22.68 -5.68
CA ASN A 102 16.59 -21.40 -6.28
C ASN A 102 17.41 -20.24 -5.72
N LEU A 103 17.44 -20.05 -4.39
CA LEU A 103 18.20 -18.97 -3.77
C LEU A 103 19.71 -19.06 -4.09
N VAL A 104 20.29 -20.27 -4.08
CA VAL A 104 21.71 -20.47 -4.42
C VAL A 104 21.99 -20.08 -5.87
N ILE A 105 21.11 -20.40 -6.81
CA ILE A 105 21.25 -19.98 -8.22
C ILE A 105 21.27 -18.44 -8.29
N PHE A 106 20.31 -17.75 -7.68
CA PHE A 106 20.30 -16.29 -7.68
C PHE A 106 21.53 -15.68 -7.01
N ALA A 107 21.93 -16.21 -5.85
CA ALA A 107 23.14 -15.75 -5.17
C ALA A 107 24.41 -15.91 -6.03
N ARG A 108 24.50 -17.01 -6.77
CA ARG A 108 25.59 -17.27 -7.69
C ARG A 108 25.59 -16.35 -8.91
N LEU A 109 24.40 -16.05 -9.45
CA LEU A 109 24.23 -15.06 -10.54
C LEU A 109 24.62 -13.66 -10.10
N LEU A 110 24.37 -13.32 -8.82
CA LEU A 110 24.79 -12.06 -8.20
C LEU A 110 26.30 -12.04 -7.82
N GLY A 111 27.06 -13.11 -8.14
CA GLY A 111 28.53 -13.14 -7.98
C GLY A 111 29.02 -13.65 -6.63
N LEU A 112 28.17 -14.12 -5.71
CA LEU A 112 28.60 -14.69 -4.45
C LEU A 112 29.42 -15.99 -4.67
N SER A 113 30.41 -16.26 -3.81
CA SER A 113 31.08 -17.54 -3.79
C SER A 113 30.09 -18.66 -3.41
N ARG A 114 30.47 -19.95 -3.68
CA ARG A 114 29.60 -21.08 -3.28
C ARG A 114 29.34 -21.12 -1.76
N GLY A 115 30.36 -20.78 -0.97
CA GLY A 115 30.24 -20.74 0.50
C GLY A 115 29.36 -19.63 0.98
N ASP A 116 29.59 -18.41 0.46
CA ASP A 116 28.78 -17.23 0.82
C ASP A 116 27.32 -17.35 0.37
N ALA A 117 27.08 -17.89 -0.84
CA ALA A 117 25.74 -18.16 -1.33
C ALA A 117 24.96 -19.10 -0.40
N ARG A 118 25.57 -20.21 0.03
CA ARG A 118 24.92 -21.15 0.95
C ARG A 118 24.60 -20.50 2.30
N ARG A 119 25.59 -19.79 2.89
CA ARG A 119 25.39 -19.07 4.17
C ARG A 119 24.25 -18.08 4.05
N LYS A 120 24.27 -17.19 3.04
CA LYS A 120 23.22 -16.19 2.81
C LYS A 120 21.85 -16.81 2.58
N CYS A 121 21.78 -17.91 1.82
CA CYS A 121 20.52 -18.62 1.59
C CYS A 121 19.96 -19.22 2.89
N THR A 122 20.81 -19.78 3.77
CA THR A 122 20.37 -20.30 5.06
C THR A 122 19.82 -19.18 5.93
N GLU A 123 20.52 -18.05 6.06
CA GLU A 123 20.08 -16.87 6.79
C GLU A 123 18.70 -16.38 6.28
N LEU A 124 18.52 -16.26 4.97
CA LEU A 124 17.24 -15.82 4.39
C LEU A 124 16.12 -16.83 4.61
N LEU A 125 16.39 -18.12 4.50
CA LEU A 125 15.36 -19.15 4.76
C LEU A 125 14.92 -19.16 6.23
N GLU A 126 15.83 -18.90 7.16
CA GLU A 126 15.52 -18.71 8.57
C GLU A 126 14.70 -17.42 8.80
N GLU A 127 15.15 -16.30 8.25
CA GLU A 127 14.51 -15.00 8.37
C GLU A 127 13.06 -15.01 7.85
N PHE A 128 12.81 -15.75 6.75
CA PHE A 128 11.49 -15.82 6.11
C PHE A 128 10.66 -17.04 6.57
N ASP A 129 11.08 -17.74 7.62
CA ASP A 129 10.37 -18.92 8.19
C ASP A 129 10.09 -20.00 7.13
N LEU A 130 11.13 -20.31 6.33
CA LEU A 130 11.09 -21.30 5.26
C LEU A 130 12.06 -22.48 5.48
N THR A 131 12.71 -22.57 6.63
CA THR A 131 13.75 -23.58 6.96
C THR A 131 13.21 -24.99 6.84
N GLU A 132 12.00 -25.29 7.36
CA GLU A 132 11.40 -26.62 7.26
C GLU A 132 11.03 -27.05 5.82
N ALA A 133 10.88 -26.08 4.94
CA ALA A 133 10.54 -26.28 3.54
C ALA A 133 11.75 -26.13 2.60
N ALA A 134 12.93 -25.81 3.11
CA ALA A 134 14.10 -25.44 2.34
C ALA A 134 14.45 -26.42 1.21
N THR A 135 14.27 -27.72 1.43
CA THR A 135 14.60 -28.81 0.48
C THR A 135 13.40 -29.30 -0.32
N LYS A 136 12.19 -28.76 -0.09
CA LYS A 136 11.00 -29.14 -0.84
C LYS A 136 10.94 -28.42 -2.19
N PRO A 137 10.55 -29.07 -3.30
CA PRO A 137 10.30 -28.40 -4.57
C PRO A 137 9.21 -27.35 -4.45
N LEU A 138 9.37 -26.23 -5.16
CA LEU A 138 8.46 -25.09 -5.05
C LEU A 138 7.03 -25.37 -5.51
N LYS A 139 6.84 -26.35 -6.39
CA LYS A 139 5.48 -26.83 -6.76
C LYS A 139 4.64 -27.26 -5.57
N ASN A 140 5.28 -27.63 -4.46
CA ASN A 140 4.62 -28.05 -3.21
C ASN A 140 4.47 -26.89 -2.22
N PHE A 141 4.84 -25.66 -2.58
CA PHE A 141 4.71 -24.47 -1.73
C PHE A 141 3.28 -23.90 -1.82
N SER A 142 2.78 -23.39 -0.69
CA SER A 142 1.62 -22.51 -0.71
C SER A 142 1.95 -21.17 -1.39
N GLY A 143 0.94 -20.44 -1.82
CA GLY A 143 1.13 -19.09 -2.40
C GLY A 143 1.94 -18.16 -1.48
N GLY A 144 1.64 -18.18 -0.18
CA GLY A 144 2.37 -17.40 0.81
C GLY A 144 3.83 -17.81 0.98
N MET A 145 4.15 -19.11 0.93
CA MET A 145 5.53 -19.58 0.97
C MET A 145 6.30 -19.15 -0.28
N ARG A 146 5.69 -19.23 -1.46
CA ARG A 146 6.31 -18.77 -2.71
C ARG A 146 6.61 -17.28 -2.62
N ARG A 147 5.66 -16.47 -2.14
CA ARG A 147 5.81 -15.02 -2.03
C ARG A 147 6.91 -14.62 -1.05
N ARG A 148 7.01 -15.32 0.08
CA ARG A 148 8.12 -15.12 1.03
C ARG A 148 9.47 -15.48 0.41
N LEU A 149 9.54 -16.54 -0.38
CA LEU A 149 10.77 -16.92 -1.09
C LEU A 149 11.16 -15.90 -2.17
N ASP A 150 10.20 -15.34 -2.92
CA ASP A 150 10.46 -14.29 -3.90
C ASP A 150 11.05 -13.04 -3.24
N LEU A 151 10.47 -12.65 -2.10
CA LEU A 151 11.01 -11.53 -1.34
C LEU A 151 12.40 -11.84 -0.80
N ALA A 152 12.63 -13.04 -0.26
CA ALA A 152 13.95 -13.49 0.18
C ALA A 152 14.98 -13.45 -0.96
N ALA A 153 14.61 -13.88 -2.16
CA ALA A 153 15.47 -13.83 -3.34
C ALA A 153 15.88 -12.39 -3.71
N SER A 154 14.97 -11.43 -3.60
CA SER A 154 15.24 -10.01 -3.88
C SER A 154 16.20 -9.37 -2.86
N LEU A 155 16.35 -9.97 -1.68
CA LEU A 155 17.19 -9.48 -0.58
C LEU A 155 18.60 -10.10 -0.54
N ILE A 156 18.92 -11.00 -1.46
CA ILE A 156 20.26 -11.62 -1.50
C ILE A 156 21.37 -10.57 -1.59
N ALA A 157 21.16 -9.51 -2.39
CA ALA A 157 22.10 -8.41 -2.58
C ALA A 157 21.97 -7.26 -1.56
N HIS A 158 21.02 -7.33 -0.60
CA HIS A 158 20.69 -6.23 0.31
C HIS A 158 20.51 -4.88 -0.40
N PRO A 159 19.58 -4.78 -1.37
CA PRO A 159 19.42 -3.55 -2.11
C PRO A 159 18.84 -2.45 -1.22
N PRO A 160 19.30 -1.19 -1.34
CA PRO A 160 18.76 -0.07 -0.59
C PRO A 160 17.32 0.33 -1.00
N LEU A 161 16.84 -0.14 -2.17
CA LEU A 161 15.48 0.08 -2.66
C LEU A 161 14.85 -1.22 -3.14
N LEU A 162 13.63 -1.48 -2.66
CA LEU A 162 12.83 -2.64 -3.05
C LEU A 162 11.57 -2.18 -3.80
N PHE A 163 11.35 -2.78 -4.96
CA PHE A 163 10.08 -2.68 -5.69
C PHE A 163 9.24 -3.94 -5.43
N LEU A 164 8.09 -3.78 -4.81
CA LEU A 164 7.17 -4.87 -4.49
C LEU A 164 5.88 -4.68 -5.31
N ASP A 165 5.71 -5.50 -6.36
CA ASP A 165 4.52 -5.40 -7.22
C ASP A 165 3.42 -6.33 -6.68
N GLU A 166 2.40 -5.75 -6.04
CA GLU A 166 1.26 -6.41 -5.40
C GLU A 166 1.68 -7.55 -4.45
N PRO A 167 2.48 -7.27 -3.39
CA PRO A 167 3.15 -8.28 -2.58
C PRO A 167 2.22 -9.23 -1.83
N THR A 168 0.96 -8.85 -1.59
CA THR A 168 0.02 -9.63 -0.78
C THR A 168 -1.17 -10.19 -1.55
N THR A 169 -1.21 -10.00 -2.88
CA THR A 169 -2.30 -10.50 -3.71
C THR A 169 -2.40 -12.03 -3.61
N GLY A 170 -3.62 -12.52 -3.31
CA GLY A 170 -3.89 -13.95 -3.19
C GLY A 170 -3.45 -14.59 -1.87
N LEU A 171 -2.96 -13.79 -0.89
CA LEU A 171 -2.61 -14.29 0.43
C LEU A 171 -3.82 -14.25 1.37
N ASP A 172 -3.87 -15.22 2.27
CA ASP A 172 -4.81 -15.22 3.39
C ASP A 172 -4.46 -14.09 4.40
N PRO A 173 -5.41 -13.66 5.27
CA PRO A 173 -5.18 -12.54 6.18
C PRO A 173 -3.97 -12.69 7.11
N ARG A 174 -3.70 -13.92 7.59
CA ARG A 174 -2.57 -14.19 8.48
C ARG A 174 -1.23 -14.03 7.75
N THR A 175 -1.12 -14.64 6.57
CA THR A 175 0.09 -14.54 5.73
C THR A 175 0.32 -13.12 5.27
N ARG A 176 -0.75 -12.35 4.97
CA ARG A 176 -0.68 -10.93 4.65
C ARG A 176 -0.08 -10.11 5.80
N ALA A 177 -0.57 -10.30 7.02
CA ALA A 177 -0.03 -9.63 8.21
C ALA A 177 1.46 -9.94 8.42
N GLN A 178 1.88 -11.19 8.26
CA GLN A 178 3.29 -11.58 8.34
C GLN A 178 4.16 -10.89 7.27
N MET A 179 3.64 -10.73 6.05
CA MET A 179 4.32 -10.01 4.97
C MET A 179 4.48 -8.53 5.32
N TRP A 180 3.46 -7.90 5.88
CA TRP A 180 3.52 -6.51 6.34
C TRP A 180 4.57 -6.31 7.42
N ASP A 181 4.64 -7.22 8.40
CA ASP A 181 5.66 -7.15 9.46
C ASP A 181 7.08 -7.30 8.89
N THR A 182 7.24 -8.16 7.87
CA THR A 182 8.51 -8.30 7.17
C THR A 182 8.90 -7.00 6.45
N ILE A 183 7.96 -6.37 5.72
CA ILE A 183 8.22 -5.10 5.03
C ILE A 183 8.60 -3.99 6.04
N ARG A 184 7.87 -3.87 7.17
CA ARG A 184 8.20 -2.89 8.21
C ARG A 184 9.61 -3.11 8.78
N ARG A 185 10.01 -4.37 9.03
CA ARG A 185 11.35 -4.70 9.51
C ARG A 185 12.42 -4.28 8.52
N LEU A 186 12.26 -4.55 7.22
CA LEU A 186 13.21 -4.15 6.18
C LEU A 186 13.43 -2.64 6.13
N VAL A 187 12.36 -1.88 6.30
CA VAL A 187 12.44 -0.41 6.35
C VAL A 187 13.12 0.06 7.64
N ALA A 188 12.83 -0.57 8.79
CA ALA A 188 13.50 -0.28 10.05
C ALA A 188 15.01 -0.58 10.00
N GLU A 189 15.45 -1.52 9.14
CA GLU A 189 16.85 -1.84 8.87
C GLU A 189 17.50 -0.91 7.82
N GLY A 190 16.75 0.06 7.30
CA GLY A 190 17.26 1.12 6.42
C GLY A 190 16.94 0.96 4.94
N SER A 191 16.19 -0.07 4.53
CA SER A 191 15.72 -0.20 3.15
C SER A 191 14.64 0.83 2.84
N THR A 192 14.51 1.22 1.57
CA THR A 192 13.35 1.96 1.05
C THR A 192 12.47 0.98 0.30
N VAL A 193 11.15 1.11 0.41
CA VAL A 193 10.21 0.24 -0.27
C VAL A 193 9.23 1.07 -1.09
N LEU A 194 9.12 0.77 -2.38
CA LEU A 194 7.98 1.19 -3.20
C LEU A 194 7.12 -0.05 -3.48
N LEU A 195 5.90 -0.05 -2.99
CA LEU A 195 4.95 -1.13 -3.22
C LEU A 195 3.78 -0.65 -4.09
N THR A 196 3.35 -1.51 -5.01
CA THR A 196 2.07 -1.29 -5.68
C THR A 196 1.00 -2.13 -5.01
N THR A 197 -0.21 -1.61 -4.94
CA THR A 197 -1.36 -2.36 -4.42
C THR A 197 -2.68 -1.85 -5.01
N GLN A 198 -3.68 -2.71 -5.01
CA GLN A 198 -5.08 -2.36 -5.21
C GLN A 198 -5.87 -2.40 -3.89
N TYR A 199 -5.23 -2.88 -2.80
CA TYR A 199 -5.87 -3.00 -1.49
C TYR A 199 -5.63 -1.75 -0.67
N LEU A 200 -6.71 -1.05 -0.33
CA LEU A 200 -6.69 0.18 0.44
C LEU A 200 -6.16 -0.04 1.86
N ASP A 201 -6.53 -1.17 2.47
CA ASP A 201 -6.03 -1.57 3.79
C ASP A 201 -4.51 -1.72 3.82
N GLU A 202 -3.91 -2.28 2.76
CA GLU A 202 -2.46 -2.44 2.67
C GLU A 202 -1.75 -1.09 2.61
N ALA A 203 -2.25 -0.19 1.77
CA ALA A 203 -1.73 1.16 1.68
C ALA A 203 -1.84 1.91 3.01
N ASP A 204 -3.00 1.81 3.69
CA ASP A 204 -3.27 2.47 4.97
C ASP A 204 -2.38 1.95 6.11
N GLN A 205 -2.09 0.65 6.10
CA GLN A 205 -1.32 -0.01 7.17
C GLN A 205 0.19 0.09 7.00
N LEU A 206 0.69 0.18 5.77
CA LEU A 206 2.10 0.08 5.48
C LEU A 206 2.74 1.39 5.03
N ALA A 207 2.04 2.17 4.21
CA ALA A 207 2.67 3.26 3.51
C ALA A 207 2.78 4.52 4.37
N ASP A 208 3.98 5.09 4.43
CA ASP A 208 4.21 6.43 4.99
C ASP A 208 3.62 7.52 4.08
N ARG A 209 3.62 7.26 2.77
CA ARG A 209 3.05 8.13 1.75
C ARG A 209 2.45 7.30 0.62
N ILE A 210 1.36 7.77 0.04
CA ILE A 210 0.57 7.07 -0.96
C ILE A 210 0.36 7.97 -2.17
N ALA A 211 0.76 7.49 -3.36
CA ALA A 211 0.29 8.04 -4.62
C ALA A 211 -0.88 7.22 -5.14
N VAL A 212 -2.00 7.87 -5.41
CA VAL A 212 -3.16 7.25 -6.07
C VAL A 212 -3.01 7.44 -7.56
N ILE A 213 -2.95 6.32 -8.30
CA ILE A 213 -2.85 6.33 -9.77
C ILE A 213 -4.17 5.85 -10.37
N ASP A 214 -4.72 6.63 -11.29
CA ASP A 214 -5.83 6.24 -12.13
C ASP A 214 -5.55 6.64 -13.58
N ARG A 215 -5.87 5.73 -14.53
CA ARG A 215 -5.70 5.94 -15.98
C ARG A 215 -4.35 6.53 -16.38
N GLY A 216 -3.29 6.04 -15.74
CA GLY A 216 -1.91 6.42 -16.03
C GLY A 216 -1.46 7.73 -15.38
N LYS A 217 -2.24 8.37 -14.53
CA LYS A 217 -1.93 9.65 -13.88
C LYS A 217 -1.94 9.53 -12.37
N VAL A 218 -1.08 10.27 -11.70
CA VAL A 218 -1.19 10.50 -10.26
C VAL A 218 -2.32 11.51 -10.03
N ILE A 219 -3.37 11.09 -9.33
CA ILE A 219 -4.54 11.91 -9.04
C ILE A 219 -4.55 12.45 -7.61
N ALA A 220 -3.78 11.80 -6.71
CA ALA A 220 -3.53 12.30 -5.35
C ALA A 220 -2.20 11.75 -4.85
N ASP A 221 -1.52 12.48 -3.97
CA ASP A 221 -0.27 12.09 -3.32
C ASP A 221 -0.23 12.71 -1.92
N GLY A 222 -0.09 11.88 -0.89
CA GLY A 222 -0.08 12.32 0.51
C GLY A 222 0.11 11.17 1.49
N THR A 223 0.20 11.49 2.77
CA THR A 223 0.05 10.49 3.82
C THR A 223 -1.40 9.97 3.84
N ALA A 224 -1.64 8.80 4.44
CA ALA A 224 -3.00 8.29 4.59
C ALA A 224 -3.92 9.31 5.30
N ASP A 225 -3.44 9.98 6.34
CA ASP A 225 -4.20 11.01 7.05
C ASP A 225 -4.46 12.26 6.20
N GLU A 226 -3.50 12.73 5.40
CA GLU A 226 -3.68 13.84 4.46
C GLU A 226 -4.74 13.52 3.39
N LEU A 227 -4.66 12.32 2.82
CA LEU A 227 -5.63 11.86 1.81
C LEU A 227 -7.03 11.74 2.41
N LYS A 228 -7.18 11.14 3.59
CA LYS A 228 -8.46 11.04 4.30
C LYS A 228 -9.04 12.41 4.63
N ALA A 229 -8.21 13.35 5.08
CA ALA A 229 -8.64 14.72 5.37
C ALA A 229 -9.11 15.49 4.13
N SER A 230 -8.60 15.14 2.93
CA SER A 230 -8.97 15.84 1.68
C SER A 230 -10.42 15.59 1.22
N VAL A 231 -11.05 14.49 1.65
CA VAL A 231 -12.41 14.11 1.20
C VAL A 231 -13.49 14.38 2.22
N GLY A 232 -13.14 14.72 3.47
CA GLY A 232 -14.14 15.07 4.46
C GLY A 232 -13.62 15.14 5.88
N VAL A 233 -14.53 15.46 6.77
CA VAL A 233 -14.32 15.45 8.23
C VAL A 233 -14.74 14.09 8.80
N SER A 234 -14.26 13.78 9.99
CA SER A 234 -14.70 12.58 10.71
C SER A 234 -16.23 12.53 10.81
N SER A 235 -16.78 11.34 10.85
CA SER A 235 -18.21 11.09 11.03
C SER A 235 -18.46 10.55 12.44
N LEU A 236 -19.36 11.20 13.16
CA LEU A 236 -19.92 10.66 14.38
C LEU A 236 -21.10 9.76 14.03
N GLN A 237 -21.09 8.53 14.49
CA GLN A 237 -22.23 7.62 14.47
C GLN A 237 -22.66 7.33 15.90
N LEU A 238 -23.95 7.46 16.16
CA LEU A 238 -24.55 7.25 17.47
C LEU A 238 -25.80 6.39 17.33
N THR A 239 -25.85 5.29 18.05
CA THR A 239 -27.02 4.40 18.11
C THR A 239 -27.68 4.53 19.46
N LEU A 240 -29.00 4.73 19.48
CA LEU A 240 -29.79 4.92 20.68
C LEU A 240 -30.31 3.59 21.23
N ALA A 241 -30.33 3.45 22.56
CA ALA A 241 -30.98 2.35 23.24
C ALA A 241 -32.51 2.38 23.05
N ASP A 242 -33.10 3.57 23.05
CA ASP A 242 -34.53 3.80 22.79
C ASP A 242 -34.68 4.61 21.49
N ARG A 243 -35.23 3.98 20.46
CA ARG A 243 -35.47 4.59 19.15
C ARG A 243 -36.55 5.68 19.21
N GLY A 244 -37.42 5.65 20.22
CA GLY A 244 -38.44 6.67 20.42
C GLY A 244 -37.89 8.07 20.73
N GLN A 245 -36.61 8.15 21.13
CA GLN A 245 -35.92 9.40 21.48
C GLN A 245 -35.09 9.97 20.33
N ILE A 246 -35.28 9.48 19.09
CA ILE A 246 -34.37 9.80 17.96
C ILE A 246 -34.43 11.29 17.58
N ASP A 247 -35.61 11.92 17.63
CA ASP A 247 -35.79 13.34 17.30
C ASP A 247 -35.17 14.26 18.37
N ASP A 248 -35.31 13.88 19.65
CA ASP A 248 -34.70 14.61 20.77
C ASP A 248 -33.16 14.51 20.70
N ALA A 249 -32.65 13.30 20.46
CA ALA A 249 -31.22 13.08 20.27
C ALA A 249 -30.65 13.87 19.07
N ARG A 250 -31.39 13.89 17.94
CA ARG A 250 -31.03 14.70 16.78
C ARG A 250 -30.88 16.16 17.13
N SER A 251 -31.85 16.70 17.90
CA SER A 251 -31.83 18.10 18.30
C SER A 251 -30.61 18.43 19.19
N VAL A 252 -30.29 17.55 20.14
CA VAL A 252 -29.11 17.69 21.00
C VAL A 252 -27.82 17.65 20.19
N LEU A 253 -27.68 16.68 19.25
CA LEU A 253 -26.53 16.56 18.37
C LEU A 253 -26.35 17.80 17.51
N ALA A 254 -27.42 18.20 16.79
CA ALA A 254 -27.38 19.35 15.89
C ALA A 254 -26.97 20.63 16.63
N HIS A 255 -27.53 20.85 17.85
CA HIS A 255 -27.18 22.01 18.66
C HIS A 255 -25.75 21.97 19.18
N THR A 256 -25.24 20.78 19.57
CA THR A 256 -23.90 20.63 20.17
C THR A 256 -22.82 20.73 19.11
N LEU A 257 -23.04 20.11 17.95
CA LEU A 257 -22.04 20.04 16.87
C LEU A 257 -22.17 21.19 15.86
N GLY A 258 -23.32 21.90 15.84
CA GLY A 258 -23.56 22.99 14.88
C GLY A 258 -23.68 22.50 13.41
N VAL A 259 -24.08 21.24 13.20
CA VAL A 259 -24.14 20.60 11.89
C VAL A 259 -25.48 19.89 11.66
N GLU A 260 -25.76 19.55 10.41
CA GLU A 260 -26.93 18.75 10.07
C GLU A 260 -26.67 17.27 10.47
N VAL A 261 -27.70 16.63 11.03
CA VAL A 261 -27.65 15.24 11.51
C VAL A 261 -28.58 14.39 10.65
N ALA A 262 -27.99 13.39 10.00
CA ALA A 262 -28.72 12.37 9.26
C ALA A 262 -29.25 11.29 10.21
N ILE A 263 -30.44 10.75 9.91
CA ILE A 263 -31.09 9.71 10.70
C ILE A 263 -31.28 8.46 9.84
N THR A 264 -31.02 7.30 10.44
CA THR A 264 -31.41 5.98 9.92
C THR A 264 -32.38 5.37 10.92
N PRO A 265 -33.70 5.59 10.74
CA PRO A 265 -34.71 5.27 11.76
C PRO A 265 -34.80 3.75 12.04
N GLU A 266 -34.57 2.91 11.02
CA GLU A 266 -34.72 1.45 11.09
C GLU A 266 -33.81 0.83 12.17
N ILE A 267 -32.65 1.42 12.39
CA ILE A 267 -31.64 0.94 13.37
C ILE A 267 -31.43 1.93 14.53
N GLY A 268 -32.19 3.04 14.59
CA GLY A 268 -32.05 4.06 15.63
C GLY A 268 -30.71 4.77 15.61
N ARG A 269 -30.11 4.95 14.41
CA ARG A 269 -28.77 5.54 14.25
C ARG A 269 -28.87 7.00 13.78
N LEU A 270 -28.04 7.85 14.40
CA LEU A 270 -27.78 9.21 13.98
C LEU A 270 -26.35 9.30 13.46
N THR A 271 -26.16 10.05 12.37
CA THR A 271 -24.86 10.30 11.77
C THR A 271 -24.66 11.79 11.56
N ALA A 272 -23.53 12.33 12.00
CA ALA A 272 -23.20 13.74 11.88
C ALA A 272 -21.73 13.94 11.53
N PRO A 273 -21.37 14.94 10.69
CA PRO A 273 -19.99 15.36 10.51
C PRO A 273 -19.41 15.84 11.84
N MET A 274 -18.16 15.45 12.14
CA MET A 274 -17.46 15.83 13.36
C MET A 274 -16.08 16.38 13.05
N THR A 275 -15.92 17.69 13.23
CA THR A 275 -14.65 18.38 13.02
C THR A 275 -13.72 18.29 14.24
N ASP A 276 -14.28 18.22 15.43
CA ASP A 276 -13.54 18.17 16.69
C ASP A 276 -14.01 16.97 17.55
N PRO A 277 -13.21 15.89 17.59
CA PRO A 277 -13.53 14.71 18.40
C PRO A 277 -13.64 14.98 19.91
N SER A 278 -13.08 16.09 20.43
CA SER A 278 -13.17 16.45 21.84
C SER A 278 -14.61 16.77 22.28
N LEU A 279 -15.47 17.20 21.35
CA LEU A 279 -16.89 17.46 21.58
C LEU A 279 -17.69 16.19 21.92
N THR A 280 -17.12 14.99 21.68
CA THR A 280 -17.79 13.73 22.01
C THR A 280 -18.15 13.63 23.50
N VAL A 281 -17.26 14.10 24.39
CA VAL A 281 -17.50 14.06 25.83
C VAL A 281 -18.65 15.00 26.23
N GLU A 282 -18.65 16.22 25.71
CA GLU A 282 -19.71 17.19 25.96
C GLU A 282 -21.06 16.68 25.43
N LEU A 283 -21.06 16.09 24.24
CA LEU A 283 -22.24 15.50 23.63
C LEU A 283 -22.86 14.41 24.50
N LEU A 284 -22.03 13.47 24.99
CA LEU A 284 -22.48 12.39 25.88
C LEU A 284 -23.07 12.92 27.19
N ILE A 285 -22.47 13.95 27.76
CA ILE A 285 -23.01 14.62 28.97
C ILE A 285 -24.37 15.21 28.67
N ARG A 286 -24.52 15.94 27.58
CA ARG A 286 -25.82 16.57 27.21
C ARG A 286 -26.90 15.53 26.91
N LEU A 287 -26.58 14.44 26.21
CA LEU A 287 -27.53 13.36 25.95
C LEU A 287 -28.03 12.74 27.27
N ARG A 288 -27.10 12.44 28.19
CA ARG A 288 -27.44 11.92 29.51
C ARG A 288 -28.32 12.89 30.30
N ASP A 289 -28.03 14.20 30.28
CA ASP A 289 -28.79 15.22 31.02
C ASP A 289 -30.22 15.41 30.45
N HIS A 290 -30.44 15.03 29.19
CA HIS A 290 -31.75 14.93 28.56
C HIS A 290 -32.43 13.56 28.72
N GLY A 291 -31.81 12.64 29.49
CA GLY A 291 -32.35 11.30 29.74
C GLY A 291 -32.27 10.37 28.52
N ILE A 292 -31.41 10.66 27.56
CA ILE A 292 -31.23 9.89 26.34
C ILE A 292 -30.10 8.88 26.56
N ALA A 293 -30.43 7.60 26.48
CA ALA A 293 -29.48 6.50 26.63
C ALA A 293 -28.83 6.13 25.27
N VAL A 294 -27.52 6.12 25.25
CA VAL A 294 -26.71 5.76 24.08
C VAL A 294 -26.29 4.30 24.21
N ASP A 295 -26.52 3.50 23.19
CA ASP A 295 -26.08 2.10 23.10
C ASP A 295 -24.66 2.02 22.52
N GLU A 296 -24.40 2.76 21.44
CA GLU A 296 -23.10 2.80 20.78
C GLU A 296 -22.75 4.20 20.30
N ILE A 297 -21.50 4.59 20.45
CA ILE A 297 -20.96 5.81 19.84
C ILE A 297 -19.64 5.50 19.17
N THR A 298 -19.50 5.90 17.92
CA THR A 298 -18.27 5.73 17.14
C THR A 298 -17.92 7.03 16.44
N VAL A 299 -16.68 7.47 16.57
CA VAL A 299 -16.12 8.56 15.75
C VAL A 299 -15.21 7.92 14.71
N GLN A 300 -15.64 7.96 13.47
CA GLN A 300 -14.95 7.33 12.37
C GLN A 300 -14.30 8.38 11.47
N LYS A 301 -12.98 8.29 11.29
CA LYS A 301 -12.28 9.08 10.25
C LYS A 301 -12.72 8.59 8.88
N PRO A 302 -12.69 9.45 7.83
CA PRO A 302 -12.86 8.99 6.46
C PRO A 302 -11.92 7.82 6.16
N SER A 303 -12.40 6.85 5.41
CA SER A 303 -11.59 5.72 4.97
C SER A 303 -10.85 6.05 3.67
N LEU A 304 -9.80 5.30 3.34
CA LEU A 304 -9.19 5.41 2.01
C LEU A 304 -10.13 4.95 0.89
N ASP A 305 -11.15 4.12 1.21
CA ASP A 305 -12.22 3.75 0.27
C ASP A 305 -13.01 4.98 -0.14
N GLU A 306 -13.41 5.82 0.82
CA GLU A 306 -14.12 7.07 0.54
C GLU A 306 -13.25 8.05 -0.26
N VAL A 307 -11.94 8.11 0.04
CA VAL A 307 -10.97 8.88 -0.74
C VAL A 307 -10.96 8.40 -2.19
N PHE A 308 -10.80 7.09 -2.37
CA PHE A 308 -10.71 6.49 -3.69
C PHE A 308 -11.99 6.73 -4.51
N LEU A 309 -13.16 6.48 -3.92
CA LEU A 309 -14.47 6.73 -4.53
C LEU A 309 -14.66 8.19 -4.95
N THR A 310 -14.30 9.12 -4.08
CA THR A 310 -14.48 10.56 -4.33
C THR A 310 -13.55 11.06 -5.44
N ILE A 311 -12.30 10.60 -5.48
CA ILE A 311 -11.28 11.09 -6.41
C ILE A 311 -11.39 10.42 -7.78
N THR A 312 -11.73 9.12 -7.84
CA THR A 312 -11.82 8.37 -9.09
C THR A 312 -13.21 8.40 -9.74
N GLY A 313 -14.25 8.66 -8.94
CA GLY A 313 -15.66 8.60 -9.39
C GLY A 313 -16.15 7.16 -9.68
N HIS A 314 -15.39 6.12 -9.31
CA HIS A 314 -15.75 4.71 -9.48
C HIS A 314 -15.90 4.04 -8.11
N GLY A 315 -16.99 3.25 -7.92
CA GLY A 315 -17.14 2.40 -6.75
C GLY A 315 -16.12 1.25 -6.76
N ALA A 316 -15.64 0.87 -5.58
CA ALA A 316 -14.74 -0.30 -5.41
C ALA A 316 -15.39 -1.60 -5.93
N GLU A 317 -16.71 -1.64 -6.11
CA GLU A 317 -17.46 -2.80 -6.60
C GLU A 317 -17.37 -3.02 -8.13
N ASP A 318 -16.95 -2.02 -8.92
CA ASP A 318 -16.83 -2.18 -10.38
C ASP A 318 -15.62 -3.05 -10.78
N ALA A 319 -14.67 -3.26 -9.88
CA ALA A 319 -13.48 -4.07 -10.14
C ALA A 319 -13.75 -5.59 -10.19
N ASP A 320 -14.85 -6.07 -9.59
CA ASP A 320 -15.20 -7.50 -9.58
C ASP A 320 -16.13 -7.91 -10.75
N THR A 321 -16.79 -6.95 -11.38
CA THR A 321 -17.76 -7.25 -12.46
C THR A 321 -17.07 -7.56 -13.80
N GLU A 322 -15.86 -7.09 -14.05
CA GLU A 322 -15.10 -7.41 -15.26
C GLU A 322 -14.49 -8.84 -15.26
N ARG A 323 -14.48 -9.54 -14.14
CA ARG A 323 -14.04 -10.95 -14.04
C ARG A 323 -15.07 -11.96 -14.54
N SER A 324 -16.30 -11.54 -14.82
CA SER A 324 -17.41 -12.44 -15.23
C SER A 324 -17.61 -12.53 -16.74
N VAL A 325 -16.86 -11.80 -17.56
CA VAL A 325 -17.08 -11.69 -19.03
C VAL A 325 -15.79 -11.91 -19.84
N ALA A 326 -14.78 -12.60 -19.29
CA ALA A 326 -13.59 -12.99 -20.09
C ALA A 326 -13.35 -14.50 -20.03
#